data_523785e194dbfec05c2180ec6301243c
#
_entry.id   523785e194dbfec05c2180ec6301243c
#
_cell.length_a   1.000
_cell.length_b   1.000
_cell.length_c   1.000
_cell.angle_alpha   90.00
_cell.angle_beta   90.00
_cell.angle_gamma   90.00
#
_symmetry.space_group_name_H-M   'P 1'
#
loop_
_entity.id
_entity.type
_entity.pdbx_description
1 polymer ?
#
loop_
_entity_poly.entity_id
_entity_poly.type
_entity_poly.pdbx_seq_one_letter_code
_entity_poly.pdbx_strand_id
1 'polypeptide(L)'
;MVEPFEIPTEWIKFRAMDWGQAKPYACLWFAVDYDGNLYCYRELYGWGGKANIGTGETAREVGEKICKLEKRSEKVQGGVLDNACWARTGVTAPTIEEELDAVLIKHKLIPFRKCSKGRIEGANAFKQRLIGNEMKDGSFKPAIYFFKTCYHSIRTIPMIGHDKHNPELPDTTAEDHCYDAVAYACSSRPFSPMRAKMKRDSYDCYRTEKKRSAWTY
;
A
#
# COMPACT_ATOMS: atom_id res chain seq x y z
N MET A 1 2.19 6.44 -13.95
CA MET A 1 0.85 5.92 -14.32
C MET A 1 1.01 4.95 -15.48
N VAL A 2 0.14 3.93 -15.53
CA VAL A 2 0.12 2.92 -16.60
C VAL A 2 -1.30 2.72 -17.13
N GLU A 3 -1.42 2.26 -18.39
CA GLU A 3 -2.72 1.83 -18.90
C GLU A 3 -3.19 0.60 -18.13
N PRO A 4 -4.50 0.46 -17.88
CA PRO A 4 -5.06 -0.74 -17.28
C PRO A 4 -4.77 -1.97 -18.14
N PHE A 5 -4.40 -3.06 -17.49
CA PHE A 5 -4.22 -4.36 -18.10
C PHE A 5 -4.82 -5.45 -17.20
N GLU A 6 -5.03 -6.63 -17.72
CA GLU A 6 -5.53 -7.76 -16.94
C GLU A 6 -4.44 -8.23 -15.96
N ILE A 7 -4.75 -8.16 -14.65
CA ILE A 7 -3.80 -8.59 -13.61
C ILE A 7 -3.67 -10.13 -13.64
N PRO A 8 -2.46 -10.67 -13.83
CA PRO A 8 -2.23 -12.11 -13.81
C PRO A 8 -2.79 -12.78 -12.55
N THR A 9 -3.36 -13.95 -12.69
CA THR A 9 -4.02 -14.66 -11.57
C THR A 9 -3.06 -15.07 -10.47
N GLU A 10 -1.80 -15.33 -10.82
CA GLU A 10 -0.71 -15.73 -9.95
C GLU A 10 -0.09 -14.56 -9.16
N TRP A 11 -0.34 -13.32 -9.57
CA TRP A 11 0.14 -12.18 -8.80
C TRP A 11 -0.61 -12.07 -7.46
N ILE A 12 0.15 -11.80 -6.41
CA ILE A 12 -0.41 -11.56 -5.09
C ILE A 12 -1.23 -10.28 -5.13
N LYS A 13 -2.51 -10.37 -4.70
CA LYS A 13 -3.42 -9.24 -4.61
C LYS A 13 -3.79 -8.98 -3.16
N PHE A 14 -3.81 -7.72 -2.76
CA PHE A 14 -4.23 -7.30 -1.43
C PHE A 14 -4.83 -5.89 -1.50
N ARG A 15 -5.46 -5.44 -0.42
CA ARG A 15 -5.98 -4.07 -0.32
C ARG A 15 -5.34 -3.33 0.84
N ALA A 16 -5.38 -1.99 0.78
CA ALA A 16 -5.02 -1.13 1.90
C ALA A 16 -6.07 -0.02 2.01
N MET A 17 -6.39 0.37 3.24
CA MET A 17 -7.47 1.31 3.48
C MET A 17 -7.09 2.31 4.56
N ASP A 18 -7.31 3.59 4.23
CA ASP A 18 -7.42 4.68 5.18
C ASP A 18 -8.91 4.96 5.41
N TRP A 19 -9.33 5.01 6.68
CA TRP A 19 -10.72 5.19 7.04
C TRP A 19 -11.09 6.65 7.23
N GLY A 20 -12.27 7.01 6.73
CA GLY A 20 -12.93 8.26 7.01
C GLY A 20 -14.44 8.15 6.86
N GLN A 21 -15.20 8.92 7.64
CA GLN A 21 -16.65 9.04 7.53
C GLN A 21 -17.03 10.48 7.17
N ALA A 22 -16.69 11.44 8.03
CA ALA A 22 -16.83 12.86 7.75
C ALA A 22 -15.80 13.35 6.71
N LYS A 23 -14.58 12.77 6.75
CA LYS A 23 -13.57 12.86 5.69
C LYS A 23 -13.70 11.69 4.73
N PRO A 24 -13.11 11.76 3.52
CA PRO A 24 -13.10 10.62 2.60
C PRO A 24 -12.39 9.41 3.21
N TYR A 25 -12.87 8.22 2.89
CA TYR A 25 -12.06 6.99 3.01
C TYR A 25 -11.41 6.68 1.67
N ALA A 26 -10.29 5.97 1.72
CA ALA A 26 -9.60 5.46 0.55
C ALA A 26 -9.30 3.96 0.71
N CYS A 27 -9.96 3.11 -0.07
CA CYS A 27 -9.63 1.69 -0.16
C CYS A 27 -9.02 1.41 -1.54
N LEU A 28 -7.77 0.97 -1.55
CA LEU A 28 -6.98 0.76 -2.75
C LEU A 28 -6.59 -0.71 -2.87
N TRP A 29 -6.70 -1.28 -4.08
CA TRP A 29 -6.28 -2.65 -4.37
C TRP A 29 -4.96 -2.67 -5.11
N PHE A 30 -4.07 -3.50 -4.64
CA PHE A 30 -2.72 -3.66 -5.18
C PHE A 30 -2.48 -5.08 -5.67
N ALA A 31 -1.74 -5.19 -6.76
CA ALA A 31 -1.13 -6.43 -7.23
C ALA A 31 0.39 -6.31 -7.13
N VAL A 32 1.05 -7.43 -6.84
CA VAL A 32 2.52 -7.53 -6.71
C VAL A 32 3.02 -8.42 -7.82
N ASP A 33 3.91 -7.89 -8.68
CA ASP A 33 4.56 -8.69 -9.71
C ASP A 33 5.71 -9.53 -9.15
N TYR A 34 6.36 -10.34 -10.02
CA TYR A 34 7.48 -11.20 -9.62
C TYR A 34 8.73 -10.45 -9.18
N ASP A 35 8.88 -9.17 -9.58
CA ASP A 35 9.98 -8.30 -9.17
C ASP A 35 9.65 -7.52 -7.88
N GLY A 36 8.46 -7.71 -7.31
CA GLY A 36 8.00 -7.04 -6.11
C GLY A 36 7.46 -5.62 -6.35
N ASN A 37 7.24 -5.21 -7.60
CA ASN A 37 6.61 -3.94 -7.91
C ASN A 37 5.12 -3.97 -7.54
N LEU A 38 4.59 -2.83 -7.07
CA LEU A 38 3.18 -2.66 -6.75
C LEU A 38 2.44 -2.01 -7.90
N TYR A 39 1.27 -2.54 -8.21
CA TYR A 39 0.32 -1.96 -9.15
C TYR A 39 -1.00 -1.67 -8.43
N CYS A 40 -1.29 -0.38 -8.18
CA CYS A 40 -2.61 0.04 -7.74
C CYS A 40 -3.56 -0.06 -8.93
N TYR A 41 -4.42 -1.09 -8.95
CA TYR A 41 -5.25 -1.41 -10.10
C TYR A 41 -6.73 -1.07 -9.92
N ARG A 42 -7.15 -0.74 -8.68
CA ARG A 42 -8.53 -0.36 -8.35
C ARG A 42 -8.53 0.55 -7.14
N GLU A 43 -9.44 1.51 -7.13
CA GLU A 43 -9.73 2.36 -5.99
C GLU A 43 -11.23 2.43 -5.68
N LEU A 44 -11.53 2.62 -4.41
CA LEU A 44 -12.83 3.04 -3.88
C LEU A 44 -12.56 4.23 -2.97
N TYR A 45 -13.08 5.39 -3.35
CA TYR A 45 -12.85 6.65 -2.65
C TYR A 45 -14.16 7.30 -2.23
N GLY A 46 -14.28 7.60 -0.94
CA GLY A 46 -15.50 8.16 -0.33
C GLY A 46 -15.59 9.68 -0.50
N TRP A 47 -15.62 10.17 -1.74
CA TRP A 47 -15.63 11.60 -2.02
C TRP A 47 -17.05 12.20 -2.00
N GLY A 48 -17.29 13.15 -1.10
CA GLY A 48 -18.55 13.87 -0.95
C GLY A 48 -18.73 15.10 -1.85
N GLY A 49 -17.98 15.19 -2.96
CA GLY A 49 -18.11 16.27 -3.95
C GLY A 49 -17.16 17.46 -3.74
N LYS A 50 -16.47 17.55 -2.60
CA LYS A 50 -15.45 18.56 -2.28
C LYS A 50 -14.26 17.93 -1.60
N ALA A 51 -13.08 18.57 -1.71
CA ALA A 51 -11.87 18.13 -1.03
C ALA A 51 -12.11 17.96 0.49
N ASN A 52 -11.61 16.89 1.07
CA ASN A 52 -11.74 16.54 2.49
C ASN A 52 -13.17 16.42 3.02
N ILE A 53 -14.18 16.30 2.16
CA ILE A 53 -15.56 16.00 2.54
C ILE A 53 -15.86 14.55 2.17
N GLY A 54 -16.14 13.72 3.18
CA GLY A 54 -16.54 12.33 3.01
C GLY A 54 -18.01 12.16 2.64
N THR A 55 -18.41 10.94 2.36
CA THR A 55 -19.80 10.58 2.01
C THR A 55 -20.71 10.41 3.22
N GLY A 56 -20.15 10.36 4.45
CA GLY A 56 -20.90 10.09 5.67
C GLY A 56 -21.30 8.62 5.86
N GLU A 57 -20.85 7.72 4.98
CA GLU A 57 -21.20 6.31 5.00
C GLU A 57 -20.67 5.60 6.25
N THR A 58 -21.43 4.65 6.74
CA THR A 58 -21.04 3.76 7.83
C THR A 58 -20.02 2.72 7.37
N ALA A 59 -19.29 2.13 8.30
CA ALA A 59 -18.34 1.05 8.02
C ALA A 59 -19.00 -0.15 7.31
N ARG A 60 -20.25 -0.47 7.66
CA ARG A 60 -21.03 -1.53 7.01
C ARG A 60 -21.34 -1.22 5.54
N GLU A 61 -21.77 0.01 5.24
CA GLU A 61 -22.07 0.43 3.87
C GLU A 61 -20.81 0.42 3.00
N VAL A 62 -19.68 0.85 3.55
CA VAL A 62 -18.39 0.78 2.87
C VAL A 62 -17.95 -0.67 2.67
N GLY A 63 -18.13 -1.54 3.67
CA GLY A 63 -17.91 -2.98 3.56
C GLY A 63 -18.69 -3.62 2.42
N GLU A 64 -19.99 -3.28 2.27
CA GLU A 64 -20.82 -3.78 1.15
C GLU A 64 -20.31 -3.26 -0.22
N LYS A 65 -19.80 -2.02 -0.30
CA LYS A 65 -19.18 -1.51 -1.52
C LYS A 65 -17.89 -2.28 -1.87
N ILE A 66 -17.05 -2.56 -0.88
CA ILE A 66 -15.84 -3.38 -1.07
C ILE A 66 -16.25 -4.75 -1.62
N CYS A 67 -17.26 -5.41 -1.05
CA CYS A 67 -17.75 -6.70 -1.49
C CYS A 67 -18.32 -6.71 -2.93
N LYS A 68 -18.91 -5.59 -3.37
CA LYS A 68 -19.38 -5.45 -4.75
C LYS A 68 -18.23 -5.32 -5.75
N LEU A 69 -17.13 -4.71 -5.35
CA LEU A 69 -15.96 -4.46 -6.20
C LEU A 69 -14.97 -5.63 -6.20
N GLU A 70 -14.87 -6.38 -5.10
CA GLU A 70 -13.92 -7.48 -4.93
C GLU A 70 -14.62 -8.83 -5.08
N LYS A 71 -14.34 -9.51 -6.18
CA LYS A 71 -14.88 -10.87 -6.39
C LYS A 71 -14.00 -11.90 -5.69
N ARG A 72 -14.62 -12.91 -5.05
CA ARG A 72 -13.90 -14.02 -4.42
C ARG A 72 -12.92 -14.72 -5.37
N SER A 73 -13.25 -14.80 -6.66
CA SER A 73 -12.39 -15.39 -7.70
C SER A 73 -11.07 -14.65 -7.90
N GLU A 74 -10.97 -13.37 -7.49
CA GLU A 74 -9.74 -12.58 -7.58
C GLU A 74 -8.66 -13.04 -6.57
N LYS A 75 -9.04 -13.81 -5.54
CA LYS A 75 -8.14 -14.34 -4.49
C LYS A 75 -7.32 -13.25 -3.79
N VAL A 76 -7.96 -12.12 -3.46
CA VAL A 76 -7.33 -11.04 -2.67
C VAL A 76 -6.97 -11.57 -1.28
N GLN A 77 -5.73 -11.41 -0.85
CA GLN A 77 -5.18 -11.95 0.41
C GLN A 77 -5.49 -11.06 1.64
N GLY A 78 -6.68 -10.45 1.67
CA GLY A 78 -7.07 -9.53 2.74
C GLY A 78 -6.54 -8.12 2.55
N GLY A 79 -6.47 -7.36 3.65
CA GLY A 79 -6.07 -5.97 3.59
C GLY A 79 -5.33 -5.48 4.84
N VAL A 80 -4.77 -4.29 4.75
CA VAL A 80 -4.28 -3.50 5.89
C VAL A 80 -5.16 -2.27 6.06
N LEU A 81 -5.45 -1.93 7.29
CA LEU A 81 -6.33 -0.83 7.67
C LEU A 81 -5.62 0.03 8.72
N ASP A 82 -5.98 1.31 8.78
CA ASP A 82 -5.50 2.23 9.82
C ASP A 82 -5.77 1.66 11.22
N ASN A 83 -4.77 1.75 12.09
CA ASN A 83 -4.82 1.21 13.46
C ASN A 83 -5.89 1.87 14.33
N ALA A 84 -6.28 3.12 14.05
CA ALA A 84 -7.33 3.82 14.75
C ALA A 84 -8.68 3.11 14.66
N CYS A 85 -8.91 2.30 13.61
CA CYS A 85 -10.14 1.55 13.39
C CYS A 85 -10.41 0.46 14.44
N TRP A 86 -9.40 0.07 15.22
CA TRP A 86 -9.54 -0.87 16.36
C TRP A 86 -9.84 -0.16 17.68
N ALA A 87 -9.87 1.17 17.71
CA ALA A 87 -10.22 1.91 18.92
C ALA A 87 -11.74 1.81 19.17
N ARG A 88 -12.13 1.48 20.41
CA ARG A 88 -13.52 1.50 20.84
C ARG A 88 -13.94 2.92 21.21
N THR A 89 -15.03 3.39 20.66
CA THR A 89 -15.62 4.69 20.98
C THR A 89 -16.63 4.64 22.11
N GLY A 90 -16.92 3.45 22.67
CA GLY A 90 -17.84 3.21 23.77
C GLY A 90 -17.70 1.80 24.32
N VAL A 91 -18.36 1.53 25.47
CA VAL A 91 -18.25 0.24 26.18
C VAL A 91 -18.81 -0.93 25.35
N THR A 92 -19.88 -0.69 24.59
CA THR A 92 -20.60 -1.73 23.84
C THR A 92 -20.62 -1.52 22.33
N ALA A 93 -20.14 -0.38 21.85
CA ALA A 93 -20.13 -0.10 20.42
C ALA A 93 -19.07 -0.95 19.71
N PRO A 94 -19.40 -1.55 18.55
CA PRO A 94 -18.40 -2.24 17.73
C PRO A 94 -17.36 -1.25 17.24
N THR A 95 -16.13 -1.74 16.99
CA THR A 95 -15.11 -0.96 16.32
C THR A 95 -15.41 -0.84 14.81
N ILE A 96 -14.80 0.12 14.14
CA ILE A 96 -14.91 0.25 12.68
C ILE A 96 -14.45 -1.02 11.99
N GLU A 97 -13.37 -1.60 12.48
CA GLU A 97 -12.84 -2.87 11.96
C GLU A 97 -13.84 -4.01 12.13
N GLU A 98 -14.43 -4.19 13.34
CA GLU A 98 -15.44 -5.22 13.60
C GLU A 98 -16.64 -5.10 12.65
N GLU A 99 -17.07 -3.88 12.32
CA GLU A 99 -18.18 -3.65 11.39
C GLU A 99 -17.82 -3.97 9.93
N LEU A 100 -16.63 -3.54 9.48
CA LEU A 100 -16.12 -3.87 8.14
C LEU A 100 -15.96 -5.38 7.98
N ASP A 101 -15.28 -6.03 8.92
CA ASP A 101 -14.94 -7.44 8.87
C ASP A 101 -16.16 -8.35 8.96
N ALA A 102 -17.19 -7.97 9.73
CA ALA A 102 -18.46 -8.69 9.77
C ALA A 102 -19.10 -8.79 8.36
N VAL A 103 -19.02 -7.71 7.57
CA VAL A 103 -19.54 -7.71 6.19
C VAL A 103 -18.65 -8.54 5.27
N LEU A 104 -17.33 -8.36 5.34
CA LEU A 104 -16.37 -9.10 4.51
C LEU A 104 -16.47 -10.61 4.73
N ILE A 105 -16.52 -11.05 5.99
CA ILE A 105 -16.66 -12.46 6.38
C ILE A 105 -17.98 -13.06 5.84
N LYS A 106 -19.09 -12.32 5.97
CA LYS A 106 -20.40 -12.74 5.41
C LYS A 106 -20.30 -13.01 3.92
N HIS A 107 -19.53 -12.21 3.17
CA HIS A 107 -19.27 -12.38 1.73
C HIS A 107 -18.10 -13.31 1.41
N LYS A 108 -17.50 -13.97 2.43
CA LYS A 108 -16.37 -14.90 2.30
C LYS A 108 -15.11 -14.24 1.72
N LEU A 109 -14.93 -12.96 1.97
CA LEU A 109 -13.70 -12.23 1.71
C LEU A 109 -12.79 -12.27 2.95
N ILE A 110 -11.48 -12.10 2.74
CA ILE A 110 -10.52 -12.12 3.84
C ILE A 110 -10.55 -10.76 4.56
N PRO A 111 -10.62 -10.73 5.90
CA PRO A 111 -10.67 -9.53 6.73
C PRO A 111 -9.47 -8.60 6.57
N PHE A 112 -9.57 -7.45 7.23
CA PHE A 112 -8.45 -6.52 7.41
C PHE A 112 -7.56 -6.94 8.58
N ARG A 113 -6.33 -6.46 8.56
CA ARG A 113 -5.36 -6.54 9.65
C ARG A 113 -4.79 -5.16 9.95
N LYS A 114 -4.31 -4.96 11.16
CA LYS A 114 -3.63 -3.72 11.55
C LYS A 114 -2.44 -3.43 10.66
N CYS A 115 -2.22 -2.16 10.35
CA CYS A 115 -0.95 -1.71 9.82
C CYS A 115 0.12 -1.88 10.93
N SER A 116 1.21 -2.60 10.61
CA SER A 116 2.25 -2.94 11.60
C SER A 116 3.28 -1.84 11.82
N LYS A 117 3.23 -0.77 11.04
CA LYS A 117 4.25 0.29 11.00
C LYS A 117 3.65 1.67 11.17
N GLY A 118 4.45 2.60 11.70
CA GLY A 118 4.05 3.98 11.90
C GLY A 118 3.98 4.76 10.58
N ARG A 119 3.50 6.01 10.68
CA ARG A 119 3.29 6.89 9.53
C ARG A 119 4.60 7.27 8.83
N ILE A 120 5.67 7.52 9.60
CA ILE A 120 7.00 7.85 9.05
C ILE A 120 7.57 6.68 8.25
N GLU A 121 7.49 5.46 8.79
CA GLU A 121 7.96 4.27 8.08
C GLU A 121 7.15 4.00 6.82
N GLY A 122 5.83 4.27 6.85
CA GLY A 122 4.96 4.19 5.69
C GLY A 122 5.35 5.18 4.60
N ALA A 123 5.57 6.45 4.97
CA ALA A 123 6.01 7.51 4.06
C ALA A 123 7.37 7.16 3.43
N ASN A 124 8.33 6.69 4.23
CA ASN A 124 9.64 6.27 3.75
C ASN A 124 9.55 5.06 2.81
N ALA A 125 8.72 4.07 3.12
CA ALA A 125 8.50 2.91 2.27
C ALA A 125 7.89 3.30 0.91
N PHE A 126 6.96 4.25 0.90
CA PHE A 126 6.39 4.79 -0.34
C PHE A 126 7.44 5.56 -1.15
N LYS A 127 8.20 6.46 -0.51
CA LYS A 127 9.29 7.22 -1.15
C LYS A 127 10.32 6.28 -1.80
N GLN A 128 10.72 5.21 -1.11
CA GLN A 128 11.64 4.21 -1.66
C GLN A 128 11.08 3.55 -2.92
N ARG A 129 9.78 3.25 -2.98
CA ARG A 129 9.14 2.68 -4.17
C ARG A 129 9.02 3.68 -5.32
N LEU A 130 8.84 4.97 -5.03
CA LEU A 130 8.86 6.02 -6.06
C LEU A 130 10.25 6.18 -6.68
N ILE A 131 11.32 6.10 -5.88
CA ILE A 131 12.70 6.07 -6.37
C ILE A 131 12.95 4.77 -7.14
N GLY A 132 12.57 3.64 -6.56
CA GLY A 132 12.61 2.32 -7.19
C GLY A 132 14.01 1.74 -7.38
N ASN A 133 14.19 1.00 -8.46
CA ASN A 133 15.41 0.28 -8.79
C ASN A 133 16.34 1.12 -9.67
N GLU A 134 17.64 1.12 -9.35
CA GLU A 134 18.67 1.65 -10.24
C GLU A 134 18.92 0.68 -11.39
N MET A 135 18.84 1.19 -12.60
CA MET A 135 19.10 0.47 -13.83
C MET A 135 20.60 0.49 -14.16
N LYS A 136 21.06 -0.37 -15.10
CA LYS A 136 22.47 -0.45 -15.51
C LYS A 136 23.02 0.85 -16.10
N ASP A 137 22.17 1.66 -16.69
CA ASP A 137 22.49 2.96 -17.28
C ASP A 137 22.48 4.12 -16.26
N GLY A 138 22.30 3.82 -14.96
CA GLY A 138 22.20 4.82 -13.89
C GLY A 138 20.83 5.49 -13.77
N SER A 139 19.86 5.18 -14.61
CA SER A 139 18.48 5.64 -14.45
C SER A 139 17.76 4.89 -13.32
N PHE A 140 16.63 5.45 -12.86
CA PHE A 140 15.80 4.81 -11.83
C PHE A 140 14.44 4.42 -12.39
N LYS A 141 14.02 3.18 -12.12
CA LYS A 141 12.71 2.65 -12.50
C LYS A 141 11.85 2.53 -11.25
N PRO A 142 10.71 3.26 -11.15
CA PRO A 142 9.82 3.14 -10.01
C PRO A 142 9.38 1.69 -9.74
N ALA A 143 9.10 1.38 -8.47
CA ALA A 143 8.58 0.09 -8.04
C ALA A 143 7.12 0.17 -7.58
N ILE A 144 6.42 1.23 -7.96
CA ILE A 144 4.98 1.40 -7.75
C ILE A 144 4.35 2.10 -8.95
N TYR A 145 3.21 1.59 -9.37
CA TYR A 145 2.46 2.05 -10.53
C TYR A 145 0.99 2.20 -10.19
N PHE A 146 0.32 3.17 -10.83
CA PHE A 146 -1.12 3.39 -10.68
C PHE A 146 -1.78 3.23 -12.05
N PHE A 147 -2.85 2.46 -12.12
CA PHE A 147 -3.70 2.40 -13.30
C PHE A 147 -4.39 3.74 -13.50
N LYS A 148 -4.53 4.18 -14.74
CA LYS A 148 -5.21 5.45 -15.07
C LYS A 148 -6.65 5.53 -14.56
N THR A 149 -7.25 4.39 -14.23
CA THR A 149 -8.58 4.29 -13.60
C THR A 149 -8.58 4.68 -12.12
N CYS A 150 -7.42 4.76 -11.44
CA CYS A 150 -7.29 5.21 -10.06
C CYS A 150 -7.25 6.75 -10.02
N TYR A 151 -8.37 7.37 -10.37
CA TYR A 151 -8.48 8.81 -10.60
C TYR A 151 -8.14 9.64 -9.36
N HIS A 152 -8.69 9.27 -8.20
CA HIS A 152 -8.48 10.05 -6.97
C HIS A 152 -7.04 9.93 -6.46
N SER A 153 -6.45 8.75 -6.51
CA SER A 153 -5.03 8.56 -6.19
C SER A 153 -4.12 9.41 -7.08
N ILE A 154 -4.39 9.44 -8.39
CA ILE A 154 -3.61 10.22 -9.37
C ILE A 154 -3.79 11.72 -9.14
N ARG A 155 -4.99 12.17 -8.74
CA ARG A 155 -5.30 13.56 -8.51
C ARG A 155 -4.72 14.08 -7.19
N THR A 156 -4.84 13.29 -6.10
CA THR A 156 -4.52 13.79 -4.75
C THR A 156 -3.06 13.61 -4.37
N ILE A 157 -2.45 12.46 -4.66
CA ILE A 157 -1.09 12.15 -4.20
C ILE A 157 -0.05 13.18 -4.66
N PRO A 158 -0.01 13.63 -5.93
CA PRO A 158 0.98 14.62 -6.36
C PRO A 158 0.78 16.03 -5.78
N MET A 159 -0.41 16.31 -5.21
CA MET A 159 -0.73 17.63 -4.64
C MET A 159 -0.40 17.75 -3.16
N ILE A 160 0.05 16.67 -2.52
CA ILE A 160 0.37 16.66 -1.10
C ILE A 160 1.73 17.33 -0.89
N GLY A 161 1.73 18.42 -0.12
CA GLY A 161 2.93 19.09 0.36
C GLY A 161 3.54 18.39 1.57
N HIS A 162 4.60 18.98 2.09
CA HIS A 162 5.21 18.57 3.36
C HIS A 162 4.48 19.20 4.55
N ASP A 163 4.39 18.46 5.66
CA ASP A 163 3.91 19.00 6.92
C ASP A 163 4.81 20.15 7.40
N LYS A 164 4.20 21.21 7.92
CA LYS A 164 4.94 22.43 8.34
C LYS A 164 5.84 22.21 9.55
N HIS A 165 5.50 21.25 10.41
CA HIS A 165 6.22 20.96 11.65
C HIS A 165 7.15 19.75 11.51
N ASN A 166 6.83 18.82 10.61
CA ASN A 166 7.66 17.66 10.32
C ASN A 166 7.76 17.43 8.80
N PRO A 167 8.79 17.99 8.15
CA PRO A 167 8.97 17.89 6.70
C PRO A 167 9.16 16.46 6.17
N GLU A 168 9.37 15.47 7.02
CA GLU A 168 9.43 14.06 6.64
C GLU A 168 8.04 13.44 6.41
N LEU A 169 6.98 14.12 6.86
CA LEU A 169 5.60 13.70 6.73
C LEU A 169 4.85 14.51 5.66
N PRO A 170 3.79 13.92 5.07
CA PRO A 170 2.87 14.66 4.23
C PRO A 170 2.02 15.63 5.06
N ASP A 171 1.58 16.72 4.44
CA ASP A 171 0.61 17.65 5.03
C ASP A 171 -0.74 16.97 5.26
N THR A 172 -1.10 16.81 6.53
CA THR A 172 -2.37 16.17 6.96
C THR A 172 -3.59 17.09 6.81
N THR A 173 -3.39 18.37 6.48
CA THR A 173 -4.49 19.30 6.16
C THR A 173 -4.93 19.16 4.70
N ALA A 174 -4.09 18.56 3.86
CA ALA A 174 -4.41 18.23 2.48
C ALA A 174 -5.33 16.99 2.38
N GLU A 175 -5.72 16.63 1.17
CA GLU A 175 -6.52 15.44 0.88
C GLU A 175 -5.60 14.20 0.82
N ASP A 176 -5.13 13.74 1.99
CA ASP A 176 -4.04 12.77 2.16
C ASP A 176 -4.49 11.30 2.20
N HIS A 177 -5.79 11.02 2.13
CA HIS A 177 -6.36 9.68 2.35
C HIS A 177 -5.83 8.61 1.39
N CYS A 178 -5.69 8.91 0.09
CA CYS A 178 -5.08 7.98 -0.86
C CYS A 178 -3.59 7.78 -0.56
N TYR A 179 -2.88 8.84 -0.14
CA TYR A 179 -1.47 8.74 0.25
C TYR A 179 -1.29 7.82 1.45
N ASP A 180 -2.10 7.97 2.50
CA ASP A 180 -2.01 7.14 3.70
C ASP A 180 -2.34 5.67 3.37
N ALA A 181 -3.37 5.39 2.58
CA ALA A 181 -3.66 4.03 2.11
C ALA A 181 -2.47 3.42 1.33
N VAL A 182 -1.81 4.19 0.45
CA VAL A 182 -0.60 3.74 -0.25
C VAL A 182 0.56 3.51 0.71
N ALA A 183 0.76 4.40 1.70
CA ALA A 183 1.80 4.24 2.72
C ALA A 183 1.59 2.95 3.54
N TYR A 184 0.34 2.63 3.91
CA TYR A 184 0.00 1.35 4.57
C TYR A 184 0.29 0.15 3.67
N ALA A 185 -0.04 0.23 2.37
CA ALA A 185 0.30 -0.81 1.41
C ALA A 185 1.81 -1.03 1.32
N CYS A 186 2.59 0.03 1.16
CA CYS A 186 4.04 -0.02 1.01
C CYS A 186 4.73 -0.56 2.27
N SER A 187 4.29 -0.15 3.46
CA SER A 187 4.86 -0.63 4.73
C SER A 187 4.51 -2.10 5.00
N SER A 188 3.34 -2.57 4.54
CA SER A 188 2.92 -3.97 4.69
C SER A 188 3.65 -4.92 3.74
N ARG A 189 4.23 -4.40 2.67
CA ARG A 189 5.01 -5.12 1.64
C ARG A 189 6.33 -4.39 1.41
N PRO A 190 7.33 -4.55 2.30
CA PRO A 190 8.61 -3.90 2.17
C PRO A 190 9.28 -4.19 0.81
N PHE A 191 9.83 -3.16 0.21
CA PHE A 191 10.54 -3.23 -1.05
C PHE A 191 12.03 -3.36 -0.77
N SER A 192 12.68 -4.37 -1.36
CA SER A 192 14.14 -4.53 -1.31
C SER A 192 14.69 -4.20 -2.70
N PRO A 193 15.32 -3.04 -2.90
CA PRO A 193 15.91 -2.67 -4.18
C PRO A 193 16.96 -3.70 -4.62
N MET A 194 17.06 -3.96 -5.93
CA MET A 194 18.00 -4.93 -6.53
C MET A 194 19.50 -4.64 -6.25
N ARG A 195 19.85 -3.48 -5.71
CA ARG A 195 21.22 -3.13 -5.30
C ARG A 195 21.90 -4.16 -4.40
N ALA A 196 21.12 -4.98 -3.68
CA ALA A 196 21.69 -5.98 -2.76
C ALA A 196 22.31 -7.20 -3.45
N LYS A 197 21.98 -7.50 -4.71
CA LYS A 197 22.52 -8.68 -5.42
C LYS A 197 23.92 -8.47 -6.00
N MET A 198 24.28 -7.27 -6.44
CA MET A 198 25.58 -7.01 -7.07
C MET A 198 26.77 -6.98 -6.09
N LYS A 199 26.53 -6.69 -4.79
CA LYS A 199 27.61 -6.67 -3.78
C LYS A 199 27.96 -8.05 -3.20
N ARG A 200 27.12 -9.06 -3.36
CA ARG A 200 27.40 -10.41 -2.86
C ARG A 200 28.33 -11.20 -3.76
N ASP A 201 28.21 -11.05 -5.07
CA ASP A 201 29.03 -11.81 -6.03
C ASP A 201 30.50 -11.35 -6.05
N SER A 202 30.78 -10.09 -5.71
CA SER A 202 32.17 -9.58 -5.62
C SER A 202 32.90 -9.98 -4.33
N TYR A 203 32.20 -10.33 -3.26
CA TYR A 203 32.82 -10.78 -2.01
C TYR A 203 33.09 -12.26 -1.98
N ASP A 204 32.39 -13.08 -2.76
CA ASP A 204 32.60 -14.52 -2.80
C ASP A 204 33.80 -14.93 -3.67
N CYS A 205 34.17 -14.14 -4.69
CA CYS A 205 35.39 -14.45 -5.46
C CYS A 205 36.70 -14.21 -4.65
N TYR A 206 36.71 -13.22 -3.74
CA TYR A 206 37.89 -13.04 -2.87
C TYR A 206 38.02 -14.10 -1.77
N ARG A 207 36.97 -14.82 -1.44
CA ARG A 207 36.99 -15.84 -0.39
C ARG A 207 37.44 -17.21 -0.91
N THR A 208 37.29 -17.48 -2.20
CA THR A 208 37.76 -18.73 -2.85
C THR A 208 39.23 -18.70 -3.18
N GLU A 209 39.83 -17.54 -3.44
CA GLU A 209 41.29 -17.44 -3.69
C GLU A 209 42.14 -17.61 -2.44
N LYS A 210 41.69 -17.11 -1.27
CA LYS A 210 42.40 -17.31 0.01
C LYS A 210 42.36 -18.72 0.55
N LYS A 211 41.52 -19.63 0.07
CA LYS A 211 41.47 -21.04 0.48
C LYS A 211 42.39 -21.93 -0.38
N ARG A 212 42.86 -21.44 -1.53
CA ARG A 212 43.79 -22.22 -2.38
C ARG A 212 45.27 -22.02 -2.06
N SER A 213 45.65 -20.97 -1.32
CA SER A 213 47.04 -20.69 -0.96
C SER A 213 47.45 -21.20 0.43
N ALA A 214 46.63 -21.96 1.15
CA ALA A 214 46.87 -22.42 2.51
C ALA A 214 47.23 -23.93 2.59
N TRP A 215 47.43 -24.64 1.44
CA TRP A 215 47.82 -26.04 1.41
C TRP A 215 48.94 -26.25 0.42
N THR A 216 50.13 -25.75 0.74
CA THR A 216 51.40 -26.21 0.19
C THR A 216 52.49 -25.87 1.19
N TYR A 217 52.69 -26.79 2.15
CA TYR A 217 53.97 -27.17 2.77
C TYR A 217 53.80 -28.56 3.39
#